data_06a398f8b1508ef29f7571f49620f219
#
_entry.id   06a398f8b1508ef29f7571f49620f219
#
_cell.length_a   1.000
_cell.length_b   1.000
_cell.length_c   1.000
_cell.angle_alpha   90.00
_cell.angle_beta   90.00
_cell.angle_gamma   90.00
#
_symmetry.space_group_name_H-M   'P 1'
#
loop_
_entity.id
_entity.type
_entity.pdbx_description
1 polymer ?
#
loop_
_entity_poly.entity_id
_entity_poly.type
_entity_poly.pdbx_seq_one_letter_code
_entity_poly.pdbx_strand_id
1 'polypeptide(L)'
;TWHANTIHLMIMVLIVSFLYAYYKKMKWWAFAIMFYFNYEFYQLSKSRTAFYCGSAAIIAYFILRYARKIYEFKISLILLEIGNLVGIFLSIYYGLYSQLTDPIFMRLDQLITGRLTVARNCFLGAGIPLFGSNIGGKVCGYGIYTQANDGYVTELGIVRTLLEYGPIVFGLFCAFMLIAVWVLYKKGYFGAMVLLEIGFIACGVEAYFP
;
A
#
# COMPACT_ATOMS: atom_id res chain seq x y z
N THR A 1 22.72 -9.76 -1.60
CA THR A 1 22.61 -8.33 -1.97
C THR A 1 21.19 -7.88 -1.66
N TRP A 2 21.02 -6.91 -0.76
CA TRP A 2 19.75 -6.31 -0.46
C TRP A 2 19.21 -5.63 -1.72
N HIS A 3 17.98 -5.92 -2.07
CA HIS A 3 17.37 -5.22 -3.20
C HIS A 3 17.26 -3.73 -2.89
N ALA A 4 17.59 -2.88 -3.85
CA ALA A 4 17.50 -1.41 -3.71
C ALA A 4 16.11 -0.95 -3.23
N ASN A 5 15.05 -1.65 -3.64
CA ASN A 5 13.67 -1.42 -3.18
C ASN A 5 13.53 -1.57 -1.67
N THR A 6 14.12 -2.61 -1.06
CA THR A 6 14.04 -2.86 0.38
C THR A 6 14.70 -1.75 1.18
N ILE A 7 15.84 -1.25 0.72
CA ILE A 7 16.55 -0.13 1.37
C ILE A 7 15.67 1.11 1.36
N HIS A 8 15.06 1.45 0.22
CA HIS A 8 14.19 2.62 0.12
C HIS A 8 12.92 2.47 0.99
N LEU A 9 12.34 1.28 1.07
CA LEU A 9 11.22 1.01 1.98
C LEU A 9 11.60 1.22 3.45
N MET A 10 12.78 0.76 3.87
CA MET A 10 13.29 1.04 5.21
C MET A 10 13.47 2.53 5.48
N ILE A 11 14.01 3.27 4.50
CA ILE A 11 14.15 4.72 4.58
C ILE A 11 12.77 5.39 4.66
N MET A 12 11.79 4.95 3.87
CA MET A 12 10.41 5.42 3.96
C MET A 12 9.84 5.21 5.37
N VAL A 13 10.03 4.03 5.97
CA VAL A 13 9.58 3.76 7.34
C VAL A 13 10.25 4.71 8.35
N LEU A 14 11.55 4.97 8.19
CA LEU A 14 12.28 5.94 9.02
C LEU A 14 11.73 7.35 8.86
N ILE A 15 11.48 7.80 7.62
CA ILE A 15 10.88 9.10 7.32
C ILE A 15 9.51 9.22 8.02
N VAL A 16 8.65 8.23 7.85
CA VAL A 16 7.29 8.23 8.42
C VAL A 16 7.34 8.24 9.95
N SER A 17 8.20 7.42 10.55
CA SER A 17 8.39 7.37 12.01
C SER A 17 8.92 8.68 12.57
N PHE A 18 9.88 9.29 11.89
CA PHE A 18 10.43 10.60 12.27
C PHE A 18 9.37 11.71 12.15
N LEU A 19 8.60 11.72 11.07
CA LEU A 19 7.49 12.64 10.88
C LEU A 19 6.46 12.48 12.02
N TYR A 20 6.04 11.26 12.32
CA TYR A 20 5.11 11.00 13.41
C TYR A 20 5.59 11.56 14.75
N ALA A 21 6.86 11.37 15.06
CA ALA A 21 7.44 11.84 16.34
C ALA A 21 7.61 13.37 16.40
N TYR A 22 7.97 14.01 15.29
CA TYR A 22 8.49 15.38 15.32
C TYR A 22 7.71 16.41 14.50
N TYR A 23 6.69 16.04 13.68
CA TYR A 23 6.00 16.97 12.77
C TYR A 23 5.51 18.26 13.45
N LYS A 24 5.07 18.20 14.73
CA LYS A 24 4.59 19.36 15.48
C LYS A 24 5.67 20.42 15.72
N LYS A 25 6.94 20.03 15.74
CA LYS A 25 8.10 20.92 15.99
C LYS A 25 8.82 21.31 14.71
N MET A 26 8.50 20.66 13.58
CA MET A 26 9.19 20.88 12.31
C MET A 26 8.82 22.22 11.69
N LYS A 27 9.81 22.87 11.08
CA LYS A 27 9.63 24.03 10.21
C LYS A 27 9.36 23.55 8.78
N TRP A 28 8.72 24.40 7.97
CA TRP A 28 8.32 24.06 6.59
C TRP A 28 9.50 23.58 5.72
N TRP A 29 10.68 24.17 5.85
CA TRP A 29 11.86 23.80 5.08
C TRP A 29 12.36 22.38 5.41
N ALA A 30 12.11 21.86 6.62
CA ALA A 30 12.48 20.51 6.98
C ALA A 30 11.67 19.47 6.19
N PHE A 31 10.39 19.73 5.91
CA PHE A 31 9.57 18.91 5.03
C PHE A 31 10.11 18.92 3.59
N ALA A 32 10.54 20.09 3.09
CA ALA A 32 11.14 20.21 1.76
C ALA A 32 12.45 19.41 1.64
N ILE A 33 13.31 19.47 2.67
CA ILE A 33 14.54 18.67 2.73
C ILE A 33 14.21 17.18 2.73
N MET A 34 13.25 16.73 3.54
CA MET A 34 12.85 15.32 3.57
C MET A 34 12.29 14.85 2.22
N PHE A 35 11.52 15.70 1.55
CA PHE A 35 11.02 15.41 0.21
C PHE A 35 12.16 15.28 -0.81
N TYR A 36 13.15 16.18 -0.74
CA TYR A 36 14.34 16.11 -1.58
C TYR A 36 15.12 14.80 -1.34
N PHE A 37 15.37 14.43 -0.09
CA PHE A 37 16.02 13.15 0.22
C PHE A 37 15.22 11.94 -0.28
N ASN A 38 13.90 11.93 -0.08
CA ASN A 38 13.04 10.86 -0.60
C ASN A 38 13.15 10.75 -2.14
N TYR A 39 13.26 11.88 -2.84
CA TYR A 39 13.48 11.89 -4.28
C TYR A 39 14.86 11.36 -4.68
N GLU A 40 15.93 11.76 -4.00
CA GLU A 40 17.29 11.24 -4.26
C GLU A 40 17.35 9.71 -4.05
N PHE A 41 16.75 9.21 -2.98
CA PHE A 41 16.65 7.76 -2.77
C PHE A 41 15.84 7.07 -3.85
N TYR A 42 14.80 7.70 -4.37
CA TYR A 42 14.08 7.18 -5.53
C TYR A 42 14.97 7.10 -6.77
N GLN A 43 15.80 8.10 -7.03
CA GLN A 43 16.73 8.07 -8.19
C GLN A 43 17.71 6.89 -8.10
N LEU A 44 18.14 6.53 -6.90
CA LEU A 44 19.06 5.42 -6.67
C LEU A 44 18.35 4.06 -6.71
N SER A 45 17.20 3.95 -6.08
CA SER A 45 16.50 2.67 -5.88
C SER A 45 15.51 2.33 -6.98
N LYS A 46 14.95 3.35 -7.65
CA LYS A 46 13.81 3.28 -8.58
C LYS A 46 12.54 2.67 -7.95
N SER A 47 12.46 2.60 -6.60
CA SER A 47 11.32 2.08 -5.88
C SER A 47 10.16 3.09 -5.88
N ARG A 48 9.19 2.88 -6.75
CA ARG A 48 8.02 3.76 -6.90
C ARG A 48 7.16 3.77 -5.65
N THR A 49 6.89 2.60 -5.07
CA THR A 49 6.05 2.47 -3.87
C THR A 49 6.62 3.25 -2.70
N ALA A 50 7.90 3.05 -2.37
CA ALA A 50 8.56 3.76 -1.28
C ALA A 50 8.55 5.27 -1.51
N PHE A 51 8.79 5.71 -2.76
CA PHE A 51 8.75 7.14 -3.12
C PHE A 51 7.36 7.74 -2.94
N TYR A 52 6.30 7.10 -3.48
CA TYR A 52 4.94 7.64 -3.39
C TYR A 52 4.41 7.62 -1.97
N CYS A 53 4.61 6.53 -1.21
CA CYS A 53 4.19 6.46 0.19
C CYS A 53 4.96 7.45 1.07
N GLY A 54 6.27 7.58 0.88
CA GLY A 54 7.10 8.57 1.58
C GLY A 54 6.67 10.00 1.28
N SER A 55 6.42 10.32 0.00
CA SER A 55 5.94 11.64 -0.43
C SER A 55 4.54 11.94 0.13
N ALA A 56 3.62 10.97 0.06
CA ALA A 56 2.28 11.12 0.64
C ALA A 56 2.35 11.37 2.15
N ALA A 57 3.22 10.66 2.88
CA ALA A 57 3.45 10.90 4.31
C ALA A 57 3.96 12.32 4.59
N ILE A 58 4.98 12.77 3.86
CA ILE A 58 5.55 14.11 4.02
C ILE A 58 4.47 15.18 3.81
N ILE A 59 3.68 15.06 2.74
CA ILE A 59 2.58 15.98 2.42
C ILE A 59 1.49 15.92 3.50
N ALA A 60 1.06 14.73 3.92
CA ALA A 60 0.02 14.56 4.93
C ALA A 60 0.43 15.18 6.28
N TYR A 61 1.66 14.95 6.75
CA TYR A 61 2.15 15.55 7.97
C TYR A 61 2.40 17.06 7.85
N PHE A 62 2.79 17.55 6.67
CA PHE A 62 2.86 18.98 6.39
C PHE A 62 1.47 19.64 6.52
N ILE A 63 0.45 19.05 5.89
CA ILE A 63 -0.94 19.53 5.99
C ILE A 63 -1.40 19.46 7.46
N LEU A 64 -1.12 18.35 8.16
CA LEU A 64 -1.48 18.18 9.56
C LEU A 64 -0.81 19.25 10.45
N ARG A 65 0.39 19.69 10.12
CA ARG A 65 1.12 20.74 10.85
C ARG A 65 0.56 22.13 10.60
N TYR A 66 0.28 22.49 9.33
CA TYR A 66 -0.03 23.87 8.92
C TYR A 66 -1.51 24.10 8.59
N ALA A 67 -2.24 23.06 8.28
CA ALA A 67 -3.65 23.12 7.89
C ALA A 67 -4.48 22.05 8.63
N ARG A 68 -4.23 21.84 9.91
CA ARG A 68 -4.85 20.82 10.77
C ARG A 68 -6.37 20.78 10.67
N LYS A 69 -7.03 21.93 10.49
CA LYS A 69 -8.48 22.01 10.32
C LYS A 69 -9.03 21.11 9.22
N ILE A 70 -8.24 20.83 8.17
CA ILE A 70 -8.63 19.91 7.10
C ILE A 70 -8.93 18.51 7.66
N TYR A 71 -8.14 18.03 8.62
CA TYR A 71 -8.35 16.73 9.27
C TYR A 71 -9.48 16.75 10.31
N GLU A 72 -9.90 17.90 10.78
CA GLU A 72 -11.00 18.05 11.75
C GLU A 72 -12.37 17.96 11.08
N PHE A 73 -12.44 18.15 9.76
CA PHE A 73 -13.71 18.05 9.02
C PHE A 73 -14.11 16.57 8.84
N LYS A 74 -15.36 16.24 9.21
CA LYS A 74 -15.92 14.89 8.99
C LYS A 74 -15.90 14.46 7.53
N ILE A 75 -16.06 15.42 6.61
CA ILE A 75 -16.02 15.16 5.17
C ILE A 75 -14.65 14.60 4.76
N SER A 76 -13.55 15.12 5.32
CA SER A 76 -12.20 14.61 5.03
C SER A 76 -12.03 13.15 5.45
N LEU A 77 -12.57 12.78 6.62
CA LEU A 77 -12.60 11.39 7.07
C LEU A 77 -13.41 10.51 6.12
N ILE A 78 -14.64 10.94 5.77
CA ILE A 78 -15.50 10.18 4.87
C ILE A 78 -14.83 9.99 3.50
N LEU A 79 -14.20 11.02 2.94
CA LEU A 79 -13.49 10.92 1.68
C LEU A 79 -12.29 9.98 1.76
N LEU A 80 -11.57 9.97 2.89
CA LEU A 80 -10.45 9.06 3.13
C LEU A 80 -10.94 7.61 3.17
N GLU A 81 -11.99 7.31 3.94
CA GLU A 81 -12.56 5.97 4.07
C GLU A 81 -13.15 5.47 2.74
N ILE A 82 -13.85 6.33 1.99
CA ILE A 82 -14.31 5.99 0.64
C ILE A 82 -13.13 5.71 -0.27
N GLY A 83 -12.06 6.52 -0.20
CA GLY A 83 -10.83 6.30 -0.97
C GLY A 83 -10.20 4.94 -0.70
N ASN A 84 -10.13 4.53 0.57
CA ASN A 84 -9.63 3.22 0.97
C ASN A 84 -10.51 2.08 0.42
N LEU A 85 -11.83 2.18 0.57
CA LEU A 85 -12.76 1.17 0.04
C LEU A 85 -12.68 1.05 -1.48
N VAL A 86 -12.61 2.19 -2.19
CA VAL A 86 -12.44 2.21 -3.64
C VAL A 86 -11.09 1.61 -4.04
N GLY A 87 -10.01 1.95 -3.32
CA GLY A 87 -8.68 1.39 -3.56
C GLY A 87 -8.65 -0.14 -3.38
N ILE A 88 -9.27 -0.66 -2.31
CA ILE A 88 -9.42 -2.10 -2.07
C ILE A 88 -10.22 -2.74 -3.21
N PHE A 89 -11.39 -2.17 -3.53
CA PHE A 89 -12.25 -2.70 -4.59
C PHE A 89 -11.53 -2.74 -5.94
N LEU A 90 -10.85 -1.66 -6.34
CA LEU A 90 -10.11 -1.60 -7.60
C LEU A 90 -8.96 -2.61 -7.61
N SER A 91 -8.23 -2.77 -6.50
CA SER A 91 -7.15 -3.75 -6.40
C SER A 91 -7.66 -5.18 -6.58
N ILE A 92 -8.80 -5.51 -5.97
CA ILE A 92 -9.44 -6.83 -6.11
C ILE A 92 -10.00 -7.00 -7.52
N TYR A 93 -10.76 -6.03 -8.03
CA TYR A 93 -11.37 -6.10 -9.36
C TYR A 93 -10.32 -6.28 -10.46
N TYR A 94 -9.33 -5.38 -10.50
CA TYR A 94 -8.29 -5.48 -11.53
C TYR A 94 -7.33 -6.64 -11.28
N GLY A 95 -7.03 -6.98 -10.04
CA GLY A 95 -6.15 -8.10 -9.70
C GLY A 95 -6.75 -9.47 -9.96
N LEU A 96 -8.09 -9.62 -9.93
CA LEU A 96 -8.73 -10.94 -10.02
C LEU A 96 -9.65 -11.10 -11.23
N TYR A 97 -10.46 -10.08 -11.56
CA TYR A 97 -11.59 -10.23 -12.48
C TYR A 97 -11.44 -9.54 -13.83
N SER A 98 -10.57 -8.53 -13.97
CA SER A 98 -10.42 -7.82 -15.23
C SER A 98 -9.81 -8.71 -16.32
N GLN A 99 -10.13 -8.42 -17.59
CA GLN A 99 -9.54 -9.12 -18.72
C GLN A 99 -8.13 -8.58 -18.99
N LEU A 100 -7.19 -9.45 -19.37
CA LEU A 100 -5.82 -9.06 -19.73
C LEU A 100 -5.76 -8.11 -20.95
N THR A 101 -6.79 -8.10 -21.78
CA THR A 101 -6.94 -7.24 -22.95
C THR A 101 -7.58 -5.89 -22.64
N ASP A 102 -8.03 -5.67 -21.39
CA ASP A 102 -8.61 -4.39 -20.97
C ASP A 102 -7.54 -3.28 -21.04
N PRO A 103 -7.75 -2.19 -21.80
CA PRO A 103 -6.78 -1.10 -21.90
C PRO A 103 -6.45 -0.44 -20.55
N ILE A 104 -7.43 -0.37 -19.64
CA ILE A 104 -7.24 0.19 -18.30
C ILE A 104 -6.36 -0.78 -17.47
N PHE A 105 -6.68 -2.07 -17.52
CA PHE A 105 -5.85 -3.10 -16.87
C PHE A 105 -4.40 -3.01 -17.35
N MET A 106 -4.14 -2.98 -18.65
CA MET A 106 -2.78 -2.92 -19.20
C MET A 106 -2.02 -1.67 -18.72
N ARG A 107 -2.67 -0.50 -18.68
CA ARG A 107 -2.06 0.73 -18.17
C ARG A 107 -1.74 0.66 -16.68
N LEU A 108 -2.68 0.16 -15.88
CA LEU A 108 -2.47 -0.01 -14.44
C LEU A 108 -1.37 -1.04 -14.16
N ASP A 109 -1.37 -2.16 -14.88
CA ASP A 109 -0.36 -3.20 -14.70
C ASP A 109 1.04 -2.71 -15.06
N GLN A 110 1.18 -1.91 -16.11
CA GLN A 110 2.46 -1.24 -16.44
C GLN A 110 2.89 -0.26 -15.35
N LEU A 111 1.96 0.49 -14.76
CA LEU A 111 2.27 1.44 -13.68
C LEU A 111 2.81 0.73 -12.43
N ILE A 112 2.27 -0.44 -12.11
CA ILE A 112 2.67 -1.24 -10.95
C ILE A 112 3.57 -2.42 -11.30
N THR A 113 4.25 -2.33 -12.47
CA THR A 113 5.31 -3.28 -12.86
C THR A 113 4.87 -4.75 -13.01
N GLY A 114 3.67 -5.00 -13.57
CA GLY A 114 3.17 -6.35 -13.86
C GLY A 114 2.53 -7.07 -12.66
N ARG A 115 2.32 -6.39 -11.54
CA ARG A 115 1.80 -7.00 -10.30
C ARG A 115 0.36 -7.47 -10.41
N LEU A 116 -0.49 -6.81 -11.22
CA LEU A 116 -1.86 -7.25 -11.46
C LEU A 116 -1.90 -8.58 -12.22
N THR A 117 -1.04 -8.71 -13.23
CA THR A 117 -0.91 -9.95 -13.99
C THR A 117 -0.48 -11.11 -13.10
N VAL A 118 0.50 -10.90 -12.21
CA VAL A 118 0.94 -11.91 -11.23
C VAL A 118 -0.18 -12.27 -10.26
N ALA A 119 -0.88 -11.27 -9.70
CA ALA A 119 -2.00 -11.47 -8.77
C ALA A 119 -3.10 -12.32 -9.41
N ARG A 120 -3.44 -12.03 -10.67
CA ARG A 120 -4.43 -12.80 -11.44
C ARG A 120 -4.00 -14.25 -11.66
N ASN A 121 -2.75 -14.48 -12.03
CA ASN A 121 -2.23 -15.83 -12.23
C ASN A 121 -2.27 -16.63 -10.92
N CYS A 122 -1.96 -16.01 -9.79
CA CYS A 122 -2.11 -16.60 -8.48
C CYS A 122 -3.56 -16.98 -8.19
N PHE A 123 -4.50 -16.08 -8.49
CA PHE A 123 -5.93 -16.34 -8.31
C PHE A 123 -6.42 -17.51 -9.18
N LEU A 124 -6.04 -17.55 -10.45
CA LEU A 124 -6.43 -18.64 -11.36
C LEU A 124 -5.88 -20.00 -10.90
N GLY A 125 -4.71 -20.02 -10.26
CA GLY A 125 -4.10 -21.24 -9.73
C GLY A 125 -4.62 -21.68 -8.36
N ALA A 126 -5.00 -20.76 -7.49
CA ALA A 126 -5.35 -21.04 -6.09
C ALA A 126 -6.85 -20.91 -5.78
N GLY A 127 -7.59 -20.08 -6.55
CA GLY A 127 -8.97 -19.69 -6.20
C GLY A 127 -9.02 -18.80 -4.94
N ILE A 128 -10.23 -18.60 -4.41
CA ILE A 128 -10.47 -17.89 -3.14
C ILE A 128 -11.25 -18.80 -2.20
N PRO A 129 -10.60 -19.73 -1.47
CA PRO A 129 -11.27 -20.50 -0.44
C PRO A 129 -11.61 -19.61 0.77
N LEU A 130 -12.68 -19.96 1.51
CA LEU A 130 -13.20 -19.17 2.63
C LEU A 130 -12.15 -18.86 3.70
N PHE A 131 -11.23 -19.79 3.97
CA PHE A 131 -10.17 -19.66 4.98
C PHE A 131 -8.79 -19.47 4.37
N GLY A 132 -8.74 -19.11 3.09
CA GLY A 132 -7.48 -18.90 2.38
C GLY A 132 -6.79 -20.18 1.92
N SER A 133 -5.69 -19.99 1.21
CA SER A 133 -4.86 -21.06 0.68
C SER A 133 -3.38 -20.77 0.92
N ASN A 134 -2.58 -21.80 1.15
CA ASN A 134 -1.13 -21.64 1.20
C ASN A 134 -0.58 -21.34 -0.20
N ILE A 135 -0.44 -20.04 -0.51
CA ILE A 135 0.08 -19.58 -1.80
C ILE A 135 1.62 -19.65 -1.81
N GLY A 136 2.27 -19.67 -0.62
CA GLY A 136 3.73 -19.66 -0.49
C GLY A 136 4.43 -20.88 -1.09
N GLY A 137 3.70 -21.96 -1.37
CA GLY A 137 4.21 -23.15 -2.07
C GLY A 137 3.71 -23.32 -3.49
N LYS A 138 2.82 -22.43 -3.99
CA LYS A 138 2.27 -22.50 -5.34
C LYS A 138 2.89 -21.40 -6.20
N VAL A 139 3.54 -21.82 -7.28
CA VAL A 139 4.17 -20.94 -8.25
C VAL A 139 3.10 -20.16 -9.01
N CYS A 140 3.02 -18.86 -8.75
CA CYS A 140 2.25 -17.94 -9.56
C CYS A 140 3.18 -17.41 -10.66
N GLY A 141 3.22 -18.09 -11.80
CA GLY A 141 4.16 -17.75 -12.86
C GLY A 141 3.87 -16.41 -13.53
N TYR A 142 4.91 -15.71 -13.93
CA TYR A 142 4.83 -14.65 -14.93
C TYR A 142 4.53 -15.29 -16.29
N GLY A 143 3.29 -15.15 -16.80
CA GLY A 143 2.91 -15.40 -18.18
C GLY A 143 3.59 -16.62 -18.87
N ILE A 144 4.05 -16.46 -20.08
CA ILE A 144 4.63 -17.47 -20.96
C ILE A 144 6.00 -18.01 -20.45
N TYR A 145 6.61 -17.41 -19.44
CA TYR A 145 7.93 -17.75 -18.91
C TYR A 145 7.88 -18.58 -17.62
N THR A 146 6.92 -19.47 -17.51
CA THR A 146 6.85 -20.42 -16.41
C THR A 146 7.93 -21.50 -16.53
N GLN A 147 9.15 -21.21 -16.10
CA GLN A 147 10.01 -22.28 -15.63
C GLN A 147 9.62 -22.57 -14.18
N ALA A 148 9.29 -23.82 -13.93
CA ALA A 148 8.57 -24.35 -12.79
C ALA A 148 9.24 -24.23 -11.40
N ASN A 149 10.29 -23.45 -11.21
CA ASN A 149 11.10 -23.48 -10.01
C ASN A 149 11.28 -22.13 -9.28
N ASP A 150 10.83 -21.01 -9.85
CA ASP A 150 10.95 -19.74 -9.16
C ASP A 150 9.58 -19.31 -8.64
N GLY A 151 9.30 -19.61 -7.38
CA GLY A 151 8.07 -19.26 -6.70
C GLY A 151 7.86 -17.74 -6.60
N TYR A 152 7.15 -17.16 -7.57
CA TYR A 152 6.69 -15.79 -7.46
C TYR A 152 5.42 -15.75 -6.63
N VAL A 153 5.48 -15.06 -5.51
CA VAL A 153 4.31 -14.71 -4.69
C VAL A 153 3.79 -13.37 -5.20
N THR A 154 2.46 -13.20 -5.25
CA THR A 154 1.90 -11.89 -5.60
C THR A 154 2.42 -10.82 -4.64
N GLU A 155 3.00 -9.76 -5.20
CA GLU A 155 3.50 -8.61 -4.43
C GLU A 155 2.38 -7.60 -4.11
N LEU A 156 1.16 -7.82 -4.62
CA LEU A 156 0.01 -6.99 -4.31
C LEU A 156 -0.58 -7.40 -2.96
N GLY A 157 -0.22 -6.70 -1.90
CA GLY A 157 -0.50 -7.10 -0.51
C GLY A 157 -1.99 -7.31 -0.22
N ILE A 158 -2.89 -6.46 -0.75
CA ILE A 158 -4.35 -6.62 -0.59
C ILE A 158 -4.81 -7.95 -1.20
N VAL A 159 -4.39 -8.26 -2.42
CA VAL A 159 -4.78 -9.51 -3.11
C VAL A 159 -4.13 -10.70 -2.43
N ARG A 160 -2.87 -10.58 -2.03
CA ARG A 160 -2.16 -11.63 -1.28
C ARG A 160 -2.91 -11.98 0.00
N THR A 161 -3.24 -10.98 0.80
CA THR A 161 -3.98 -11.19 2.06
C THR A 161 -5.33 -11.88 1.82
N LEU A 162 -6.04 -11.50 0.76
CA LEU A 162 -7.30 -12.14 0.39
C LEU A 162 -7.09 -13.61 -0.01
N LEU A 163 -6.06 -13.92 -0.78
CA LEU A 163 -5.80 -15.29 -1.24
C LEU A 163 -5.22 -16.17 -0.13
N GLU A 164 -4.30 -15.68 0.70
CA GLU A 164 -3.66 -16.44 1.77
C GLU A 164 -4.57 -16.71 2.96
N TYR A 165 -5.36 -15.70 3.38
CA TYR A 165 -6.16 -15.78 4.60
C TYR A 165 -7.66 -15.94 4.33
N GLY A 166 -8.08 -15.78 3.08
CA GLY A 166 -9.48 -15.88 2.67
C GLY A 166 -10.32 -14.63 2.95
N PRO A 167 -11.55 -14.58 2.39
CA PRO A 167 -12.39 -13.40 2.44
C PRO A 167 -12.89 -13.07 3.86
N ILE A 168 -13.00 -14.06 4.76
CA ILE A 168 -13.44 -13.81 6.14
C ILE A 168 -12.39 -13.02 6.90
N VAL A 169 -11.14 -13.49 6.93
CA VAL A 169 -10.03 -12.83 7.63
C VAL A 169 -9.72 -11.49 6.98
N PHE A 170 -9.74 -11.43 5.65
CA PHE A 170 -9.56 -10.19 4.91
C PHE A 170 -10.64 -9.15 5.25
N GLY A 171 -11.91 -9.55 5.30
CA GLY A 171 -13.02 -8.67 5.69
C GLY A 171 -12.87 -8.15 7.12
N LEU A 172 -12.48 -9.01 8.07
CA LEU A 172 -12.20 -8.61 9.45
C LEU A 172 -11.03 -7.62 9.52
N PHE A 173 -9.96 -7.84 8.75
CA PHE A 173 -8.83 -6.91 8.67
C PHE A 173 -9.26 -5.54 8.14
N CYS A 174 -10.02 -5.49 7.05
CA CYS A 174 -10.54 -4.22 6.50
C CYS A 174 -11.45 -3.52 7.52
N ALA A 175 -12.38 -4.24 8.15
CA ALA A 175 -13.25 -3.68 9.18
C ALA A 175 -12.45 -3.12 10.36
N PHE A 176 -11.42 -3.84 10.83
CA PHE A 176 -10.53 -3.37 11.88
C PHE A 176 -9.83 -2.07 11.50
N MET A 177 -9.32 -1.96 10.27
CA MET A 177 -8.64 -0.76 9.79
C MET A 177 -9.58 0.45 9.76
N LEU A 178 -10.80 0.30 9.21
CA LEU A 178 -11.80 1.36 9.17
C LEU A 178 -12.20 1.83 10.59
N ILE A 179 -12.44 0.87 11.50
CA ILE A 179 -12.76 1.17 12.90
C ILE A 179 -11.60 1.88 13.59
N ALA A 180 -10.36 1.44 13.37
CA ALA A 180 -9.18 2.06 13.97
C ALA A 180 -9.02 3.51 13.52
N VAL A 181 -9.16 3.80 12.22
CA VAL A 181 -9.13 5.16 11.67
C VAL A 181 -10.23 6.02 12.30
N TRP A 182 -11.45 5.50 12.36
CA TRP A 182 -12.58 6.18 13.00
C TRP A 182 -12.31 6.51 14.48
N VAL A 183 -11.79 5.55 15.25
CA VAL A 183 -11.46 5.74 16.68
C VAL A 183 -10.36 6.79 16.84
N LEU A 184 -9.31 6.75 16.03
CA LEU A 184 -8.21 7.73 16.08
C LEU A 184 -8.71 9.14 15.73
N TYR A 185 -9.58 9.24 14.73
CA TYR A 185 -10.24 10.51 14.38
C TYR A 185 -11.05 11.07 15.56
N LYS A 186 -11.92 10.25 16.17
CA LYS A 186 -12.75 10.64 17.33
C LYS A 186 -11.91 11.12 18.51
N LYS A 187 -10.75 10.54 18.72
CA LYS A 187 -9.81 10.92 19.79
C LYS A 187 -8.92 12.11 19.41
N GLY A 188 -8.99 12.61 18.18
CA GLY A 188 -8.13 13.69 17.68
C GLY A 188 -6.67 13.30 17.50
N TYR A 189 -6.37 12.00 17.40
CA TYR A 189 -5.03 11.47 17.18
C TYR A 189 -4.67 11.43 15.69
N PHE A 190 -4.79 12.58 15.01
CA PHE A 190 -4.61 12.68 13.56
C PHE A 190 -3.23 12.22 13.08
N GLY A 191 -2.16 12.40 13.87
CA GLY A 191 -0.83 11.90 13.52
C GLY A 191 -0.78 10.37 13.45
N ALA A 192 -1.41 9.68 14.39
CA ALA A 192 -1.51 8.22 14.39
C ALA A 192 -2.43 7.74 13.26
N MET A 193 -3.49 8.49 12.94
CA MET A 193 -4.37 8.20 11.81
C MET A 193 -3.59 8.25 10.49
N VAL A 194 -2.79 9.30 10.26
CA VAL A 194 -1.94 9.40 9.05
C VAL A 194 -0.93 8.25 9.00
N LEU A 195 -0.29 7.90 10.12
CA LEU A 195 0.63 6.77 10.19
C LEU A 195 -0.03 5.46 9.78
N LEU A 196 -1.24 5.20 10.31
CA LEU A 196 -2.01 3.99 10.00
C LEU A 196 -2.39 3.93 8.52
N GLU A 197 -2.85 5.04 7.94
CA GLU A 197 -3.22 5.14 6.53
C GLU A 197 -2.04 4.90 5.59
N ILE A 198 -0.90 5.53 5.86
CA ILE A 198 0.31 5.32 5.05
C ILE A 198 0.78 3.87 5.16
N GLY A 199 0.71 3.29 6.36
CA GLY A 199 1.00 1.86 6.58
C GLY A 199 0.06 0.97 5.77
N PHE A 200 -1.24 1.26 5.78
CA PHE A 200 -2.23 0.50 5.03
C PHE A 200 -1.99 0.57 3.51
N ILE A 201 -1.75 1.77 2.97
CA ILE A 201 -1.44 1.95 1.54
C ILE A 201 -0.14 1.20 1.18
N ALA A 202 0.91 1.33 2.00
CA ALA A 202 2.17 0.65 1.76
C ALA A 202 2.01 -0.88 1.78
N CYS A 203 1.31 -1.44 2.77
CA CYS A 203 0.97 -2.86 2.85
C CYS A 203 0.09 -3.32 1.68
N GLY A 204 -0.79 -2.44 1.19
CA GLY A 204 -1.67 -2.75 0.05
C GLY A 204 -0.93 -2.95 -1.26
N VAL A 205 0.17 -2.24 -1.45
CA VAL A 205 0.97 -2.25 -2.69
C VAL A 205 2.18 -3.19 -2.60
N GLU A 206 2.76 -3.37 -1.40
CA GLU A 206 3.93 -4.22 -1.17
C GLU A 206 3.59 -5.36 -0.20
N ALA A 207 3.86 -6.59 -0.61
CA ALA A 207 3.60 -7.80 0.19
C ALA A 207 4.74 -8.19 1.13
N TYR A 208 5.62 -7.26 1.46
CA TYR A 208 6.83 -7.53 2.27
C TYR A 208 6.61 -7.52 3.78
N PHE A 209 5.39 -7.58 4.26
CA PHE A 209 5.16 -7.83 5.68
C PHE A 209 4.95 -9.35 5.90
N PRO A 210 5.82 -9.96 6.74
CA PRO A 210 5.67 -11.36 7.09
C PRO A 210 4.40 -11.62 7.89
#